data_1e9a34c3acabe8f925aaf7e06acde5c0
#
_entry.id   1e9a34c3acabe8f925aaf7e06acde5c0
#
_cell.length_a   1.000
_cell.length_b   1.000
_cell.length_c   1.000
_cell.angle_alpha   90.00
_cell.angle_beta   90.00
_cell.angle_gamma   90.00
#
_symmetry.space_group_name_H-M   'P 1'
#
loop_
_entity.id
_entity.type
_entity.pdbx_description
1 polymer ?
#
loop_
_entity_poly.entity_id
_entity_poly.type
_entity_poly.pdbx_seq_one_letter_code
_entity_poly.pdbx_strand_id
1 'polypeptide(L)'
;PKRFLKEIRNVDREYSIGEVLSADLFEVGEVVDVTGTSKGKGFQGTIKRWGQSRGPMGHGSHYHRGPGSLGTMLPKRVLKGKHLPGHMGSETITIQNLEIIEVNASENYILVSGNIPGAKDSLVLIKTAVKNSKKNEPKEVLTYVSEPVVDEVVETETTETQEVANETETVEESK
;
A
#
# COMPACT_ATOMS: atom_id res chain seq x y z
N PRO A 1 -1.72 2.30 27.82
CA PRO A 1 -2.90 2.19 26.94
C PRO A 1 -2.50 1.81 25.53
N LYS A 2 -3.28 0.90 24.89
CA LYS A 2 -3.05 0.50 23.49
C LYS A 2 -3.71 1.50 22.55
N ARG A 3 -3.07 1.79 21.40
CA ARG A 3 -3.59 2.74 20.40
C ARG A 3 -4.84 2.23 19.69
N PHE A 4 -4.87 0.92 19.42
CA PHE A 4 -5.98 0.28 18.72
C PHE A 4 -6.51 -0.86 19.55
N LEU A 5 -7.84 -0.94 19.66
CA LEU A 5 -8.57 -2.04 20.26
C LEU A 5 -9.63 -2.51 19.29
N LYS A 6 -9.71 -3.79 19.01
CA LYS A 6 -10.69 -4.38 18.11
C LYS A 6 -11.17 -5.71 18.64
N GLU A 7 -12.47 -5.87 18.73
CA GLU A 7 -13.11 -7.15 19.03
C GLU A 7 -13.21 -7.99 17.75
N ILE A 8 -12.78 -9.24 17.82
CA ILE A 8 -12.92 -10.22 16.75
C ILE A 8 -13.79 -11.34 17.30
N ARG A 9 -14.90 -11.64 16.60
CA ARG A 9 -15.84 -12.72 16.94
C ARG A 9 -15.69 -13.87 15.97
N ASN A 10 -16.17 -15.05 16.38
CA ASN A 10 -16.14 -16.29 15.59
C ASN A 10 -14.71 -16.67 15.20
N VAL A 11 -13.88 -16.86 16.21
CA VAL A 11 -12.50 -17.31 16.05
C VAL A 11 -12.49 -18.82 16.16
N ASP A 12 -11.82 -19.50 15.24
CA ASP A 12 -11.79 -20.97 15.18
C ASP A 12 -10.85 -21.59 16.23
N ARG A 13 -9.99 -20.77 16.84
CA ARG A 13 -9.02 -21.19 17.84
C ARG A 13 -9.27 -20.51 19.20
N GLU A 14 -9.04 -21.23 20.27
CA GLU A 14 -9.01 -20.66 21.63
C GLU A 14 -7.69 -19.93 21.88
N TYR A 15 -7.78 -18.72 22.42
CA TYR A 15 -6.63 -17.88 22.75
C TYR A 15 -6.59 -17.63 24.25
N SER A 16 -5.39 -17.62 24.81
CA SER A 16 -5.16 -17.29 26.22
C SER A 16 -5.00 -15.78 26.42
N ILE A 17 -5.32 -15.31 27.64
CA ILE A 17 -5.16 -13.88 27.98
C ILE A 17 -3.67 -13.54 27.99
N GLY A 18 -3.29 -12.51 27.19
CA GLY A 18 -1.91 -12.06 27.06
C GLY A 18 -1.11 -12.74 25.96
N GLU A 19 -1.70 -13.64 25.20
CA GLU A 19 -1.10 -14.26 24.03
C GLU A 19 -0.77 -13.21 22.97
N VAL A 20 0.42 -13.30 22.38
CA VAL A 20 0.86 -12.43 21.30
C VAL A 20 0.68 -13.16 19.97
N LEU A 21 -0.09 -12.56 19.07
CA LEU A 21 -0.28 -13.08 17.72
C LEU A 21 0.78 -12.49 16.80
N SER A 22 1.49 -13.33 16.08
CA SER A 22 2.51 -12.97 15.10
C SER A 22 1.99 -13.12 13.67
N ALA A 23 2.80 -12.74 12.70
CA ALA A 23 2.48 -12.88 11.27
C ALA A 23 2.32 -14.35 10.83
N ASP A 24 2.84 -15.32 11.61
CA ASP A 24 2.82 -16.76 11.31
C ASP A 24 1.41 -17.38 11.22
N LEU A 25 0.37 -16.61 11.57
CA LEU A 25 -1.01 -17.04 11.42
C LEU A 25 -1.43 -17.20 9.95
N PHE A 26 -0.69 -16.61 9.02
CA PHE A 26 -0.99 -16.61 7.60
C PHE A 26 0.11 -17.33 6.82
N GLU A 27 -0.26 -17.95 5.73
CA GLU A 27 0.66 -18.66 4.85
C GLU A 27 0.84 -17.94 3.50
N VAL A 28 2.00 -18.10 2.90
CA VAL A 28 2.29 -17.60 1.55
C VAL A 28 1.35 -18.26 0.52
N GLY A 29 0.81 -17.45 -0.39
CA GLY A 29 -0.17 -17.90 -1.38
C GLY A 29 -1.62 -17.96 -0.86
N GLU A 30 -1.85 -17.69 0.42
CA GLU A 30 -3.22 -17.60 0.97
C GLU A 30 -3.95 -16.39 0.40
N VAL A 31 -5.26 -16.58 0.13
CA VAL A 31 -6.13 -15.50 -0.35
C VAL A 31 -6.89 -14.91 0.83
N VAL A 32 -6.81 -13.60 0.97
CA VAL A 32 -7.35 -12.86 2.12
C VAL A 32 -8.24 -11.70 1.72
N ASP A 33 -9.16 -11.37 2.63
CA ASP A 33 -10.01 -10.19 2.57
C ASP A 33 -9.49 -9.15 3.57
N VAL A 34 -9.20 -7.94 3.07
CA VAL A 34 -8.60 -6.87 3.86
C VAL A 34 -9.61 -5.75 4.09
N THR A 35 -9.94 -5.49 5.34
CA THR A 35 -10.87 -4.45 5.76
C THR A 35 -10.14 -3.32 6.48
N GLY A 36 -10.36 -2.09 6.04
CA GLY A 36 -9.80 -0.90 6.67
C GLY A 36 -10.68 0.32 6.47
N THR A 37 -10.28 1.43 7.07
CA THR A 37 -10.95 2.71 6.90
C THR A 37 -10.28 3.50 5.78
N SER A 38 -11.01 3.80 4.71
CA SER A 38 -10.49 4.52 3.55
C SER A 38 -9.99 5.93 3.92
N LYS A 39 -9.07 6.47 3.13
CA LYS A 39 -8.58 7.86 3.31
C LYS A 39 -9.73 8.85 3.20
N GLY A 40 -9.89 9.71 4.19
CA GLY A 40 -10.87 10.80 4.16
C GLY A 40 -10.55 11.80 3.06
N LYS A 41 -11.57 12.23 2.31
CA LYS A 41 -11.47 13.23 1.24
C LYS A 41 -12.31 14.48 1.53
N GLY A 42 -12.95 14.54 2.70
CA GLY A 42 -13.80 15.64 3.13
C GLY A 42 -15.07 15.75 2.29
N PHE A 43 -15.67 16.93 2.25
CA PHE A 43 -16.85 17.22 1.44
C PHE A 43 -16.45 17.34 -0.04
N GLN A 44 -17.03 16.54 -0.91
CA GLN A 44 -16.72 16.51 -2.33
C GLN A 44 -17.96 16.75 -3.20
N GLY A 45 -17.75 17.39 -4.35
CA GLY A 45 -18.78 17.57 -5.37
C GLY A 45 -19.16 16.26 -6.06
N THR A 46 -20.27 16.28 -6.79
CA THR A 46 -20.84 15.11 -7.48
C THR A 46 -19.90 14.48 -8.49
N ILE A 47 -19.07 15.28 -9.17
CA ILE A 47 -18.13 14.81 -10.17
C ILE A 47 -17.09 13.89 -9.53
N LYS A 48 -16.43 14.32 -8.45
CA LYS A 48 -15.40 13.52 -7.77
C LYS A 48 -15.98 12.37 -6.96
N ARG A 49 -17.15 12.60 -6.32
CA ARG A 49 -17.76 11.61 -5.43
C ARG A 49 -18.42 10.46 -6.19
N TRP A 50 -19.05 10.75 -7.34
CA TRP A 50 -19.89 9.80 -8.07
C TRP A 50 -19.44 9.59 -9.53
N GLY A 51 -18.37 10.23 -9.98
CA GLY A 51 -17.90 10.13 -11.36
C GLY A 51 -18.81 10.77 -12.40
N GLN A 52 -19.64 11.75 -11.99
CA GLN A 52 -20.54 12.44 -12.92
C GLN A 52 -19.77 13.33 -13.89
N SER A 53 -20.30 13.50 -15.10
CA SER A 53 -19.73 14.39 -16.10
C SER A 53 -19.98 15.86 -15.75
N ARG A 54 -19.04 16.73 -16.12
CA ARG A 54 -19.22 18.18 -16.05
C ARG A 54 -20.11 18.67 -17.18
N GLY A 55 -20.75 19.83 -17.00
CA GLY A 55 -21.44 20.53 -18.07
C GLY A 55 -20.47 21.19 -19.08
N PRO A 56 -21.01 21.74 -20.19
CA PRO A 56 -20.22 22.48 -21.16
C PRO A 56 -19.50 23.67 -20.53
N MET A 57 -18.25 23.93 -20.94
CA MET A 57 -17.45 25.06 -20.44
C MET A 57 -17.49 26.28 -21.37
N GLY A 58 -18.11 26.16 -22.53
CA GLY A 58 -18.31 27.22 -23.52
C GLY A 58 -19.74 27.25 -24.04
N HIS A 59 -19.98 27.89 -25.18
CA HIS A 59 -21.28 28.06 -25.84
C HIS A 59 -22.35 28.70 -24.95
N GLY A 60 -21.93 29.62 -24.06
CA GLY A 60 -22.87 30.37 -23.17
C GLY A 60 -23.45 29.57 -22.02
N SER A 61 -22.92 28.37 -21.74
CA SER A 61 -23.39 27.57 -20.60
C SER A 61 -23.03 28.20 -19.26
N HIS A 62 -24.01 28.31 -18.36
CA HIS A 62 -23.79 28.68 -16.96
C HIS A 62 -23.76 27.46 -16.03
N TYR A 63 -23.93 26.26 -16.57
CA TYR A 63 -23.90 25.00 -15.84
C TYR A 63 -22.55 24.28 -16.08
N HIS A 64 -21.71 24.22 -15.06
CA HIS A 64 -20.38 23.62 -15.18
C HIS A 64 -20.18 22.38 -14.30
N ARG A 65 -20.39 22.53 -13.00
CA ARG A 65 -20.08 21.48 -12.00
C ARG A 65 -21.27 21.16 -11.06
N GLY A 66 -22.47 21.56 -11.43
CA GLY A 66 -23.66 21.37 -10.63
C GLY A 66 -24.18 19.92 -10.65
N PRO A 67 -25.13 19.56 -9.77
CA PRO A 67 -25.70 18.22 -9.68
C PRO A 67 -26.71 17.87 -10.78
N GLY A 68 -27.13 18.84 -11.59
CA GLY A 68 -28.18 18.70 -12.61
C GLY A 68 -29.58 18.59 -12.02
N SER A 69 -30.51 18.00 -12.77
CA SER A 69 -31.89 17.81 -12.33
C SER A 69 -31.97 16.97 -11.05
N LEU A 70 -32.76 17.42 -10.10
CA LEU A 70 -32.99 16.71 -8.83
C LEU A 70 -34.07 15.65 -8.92
N GLY A 71 -34.85 15.62 -10.00
CA GLY A 71 -35.91 14.64 -10.24
C GLY A 71 -37.01 15.18 -11.16
N THR A 72 -38.10 14.45 -11.25
CA THR A 72 -39.31 14.80 -12.00
C THR A 72 -40.33 15.48 -11.09
N MET A 73 -41.43 16.01 -11.66
CA MET A 73 -42.51 16.64 -10.92
C MET A 73 -43.19 15.66 -9.95
N LEU A 74 -43.37 14.42 -10.33
CA LEU A 74 -43.80 13.32 -9.47
C LEU A 74 -42.61 12.46 -9.11
N PRO A 75 -42.29 12.21 -7.87
CA PRO A 75 -43.08 12.12 -6.63
C PRO A 75 -43.01 13.36 -5.73
N LYS A 76 -42.75 14.56 -6.22
CA LYS A 76 -42.71 15.84 -5.45
C LYS A 76 -41.65 15.88 -4.33
N ARG A 77 -40.62 15.06 -4.45
CA ARG A 77 -39.44 14.99 -3.54
C ARG A 77 -38.20 14.50 -4.29
N VAL A 78 -37.05 14.80 -3.73
CA VAL A 78 -35.79 14.17 -4.18
C VAL A 78 -35.77 12.71 -3.69
N LEU A 79 -35.53 11.77 -4.59
CA LEU A 79 -35.49 10.34 -4.27
C LEU A 79 -34.30 10.02 -3.35
N LYS A 80 -34.48 9.04 -2.48
CA LYS A 80 -33.40 8.48 -1.67
C LYS A 80 -32.33 7.87 -2.59
N GLY A 81 -31.05 7.99 -2.22
CA GLY A 81 -29.95 7.50 -3.04
C GLY A 81 -29.55 8.40 -4.22
N LYS A 82 -30.17 9.58 -4.37
CA LYS A 82 -29.73 10.55 -5.37
C LYS A 82 -28.27 10.94 -5.16
N HIS A 83 -27.47 10.87 -6.22
CA HIS A 83 -26.05 11.21 -6.21
C HIS A 83 -25.84 12.72 -6.06
N LEU A 84 -25.65 13.17 -4.82
CA LEU A 84 -25.44 14.57 -4.46
C LEU A 84 -24.05 14.78 -3.83
N PRO A 85 -23.57 16.04 -3.74
CA PRO A 85 -22.36 16.36 -3.00
C PRO A 85 -22.46 15.89 -1.55
N GLY A 86 -21.34 15.61 -0.94
CA GLY A 86 -21.30 15.21 0.47
C GLY A 86 -19.95 14.65 0.88
N HIS A 87 -19.91 14.10 2.07
CA HIS A 87 -18.73 13.47 2.62
C HIS A 87 -18.27 12.29 1.73
N MET A 88 -16.96 12.21 1.52
CA MET A 88 -16.32 11.13 0.76
C MET A 88 -15.12 10.59 1.53
N GLY A 89 -14.98 9.28 1.52
CA GLY A 89 -13.92 8.59 2.26
C GLY A 89 -14.22 8.49 3.76
N SER A 90 -13.23 8.04 4.52
CA SER A 90 -13.37 7.73 5.95
C SER A 90 -14.47 6.68 6.24
N GLU A 91 -14.68 5.80 5.29
CA GLU A 91 -15.67 4.71 5.34
C GLU A 91 -14.92 3.38 5.47
N THR A 92 -15.54 2.42 6.17
CA THR A 92 -15.02 1.05 6.24
C THR A 92 -15.21 0.36 4.90
N ILE A 93 -14.12 -0.05 4.28
CA ILE A 93 -14.09 -0.72 2.98
C ILE A 93 -13.37 -2.05 3.14
N THR A 94 -13.91 -3.09 2.51
CA THR A 94 -13.27 -4.40 2.40
C THR A 94 -12.86 -4.66 0.96
N ILE A 95 -11.59 -4.92 0.75
CA ILE A 95 -11.06 -5.38 -0.53
C ILE A 95 -10.90 -6.88 -0.44
N GLN A 96 -11.53 -7.60 -1.36
CA GLN A 96 -11.62 -9.06 -1.34
C GLN A 96 -10.60 -9.70 -2.27
N ASN A 97 -10.25 -10.95 -1.96
CA ASN A 97 -9.42 -11.81 -2.79
C ASN A 97 -8.02 -11.25 -3.07
N LEU A 98 -7.36 -10.69 -2.06
CA LEU A 98 -5.96 -10.32 -2.13
C LEU A 98 -5.09 -11.53 -1.79
N GLU A 99 -3.94 -11.65 -2.42
CA GLU A 99 -3.00 -12.75 -2.25
C GLU A 99 -1.84 -12.33 -1.37
N ILE A 100 -1.45 -13.21 -0.44
CA ILE A 100 -0.26 -13.03 0.38
C ILE A 100 0.96 -13.52 -0.41
N ILE A 101 1.92 -12.62 -0.63
CA ILE A 101 3.14 -12.90 -1.37
C ILE A 101 4.25 -13.38 -0.42
N GLU A 102 4.38 -12.74 0.73
CA GLU A 102 5.44 -13.01 1.69
C GLU A 102 4.94 -12.83 3.11
N VAL A 103 5.40 -13.68 4.01
CA VAL A 103 5.19 -13.59 5.45
C VAL A 103 6.54 -13.66 6.15
N ASN A 104 6.88 -12.62 6.90
CA ASN A 104 8.12 -12.57 7.68
C ASN A 104 7.80 -12.50 9.17
N ALA A 105 8.05 -13.60 9.87
CA ALA A 105 7.81 -13.71 11.29
C ALA A 105 8.83 -12.92 12.13
N SER A 106 10.08 -12.81 11.67
CA SER A 106 11.14 -12.13 12.43
C SER A 106 10.93 -10.61 12.49
N GLU A 107 10.46 -10.01 11.39
CA GLU A 107 10.16 -8.59 11.29
C GLU A 107 8.66 -8.27 11.50
N ASN A 108 7.83 -9.33 11.62
CA ASN A 108 6.39 -9.23 11.88
C ASN A 108 5.62 -8.45 10.83
N TYR A 109 5.90 -8.70 9.54
CA TYR A 109 5.16 -8.12 8.44
C TYR A 109 4.57 -9.17 7.49
N ILE A 110 3.54 -8.76 6.76
CA ILE A 110 2.88 -9.54 5.71
C ILE A 110 2.86 -8.69 4.43
N LEU A 111 3.38 -9.23 3.34
CA LEU A 111 3.33 -8.59 2.03
C LEU A 111 2.11 -9.09 1.26
N VAL A 112 1.21 -8.17 0.93
CA VAL A 112 -0.05 -8.48 0.23
C VAL A 112 -0.05 -7.85 -1.16
N SER A 113 -0.45 -8.63 -2.17
CA SER A 113 -0.60 -8.17 -3.55
C SER A 113 -1.84 -7.30 -3.71
N GLY A 114 -1.68 -6.01 -4.06
CA GLY A 114 -2.77 -5.12 -4.39
C GLY A 114 -2.96 -3.95 -3.43
N ASN A 115 -4.18 -3.43 -3.37
CA ASN A 115 -4.49 -2.22 -2.61
C ASN A 115 -4.96 -2.55 -1.20
N ILE A 116 -4.38 -1.89 -0.21
CA ILE A 116 -4.85 -1.92 1.17
C ILE A 116 -5.59 -0.62 1.48
N PRO A 117 -6.83 -0.66 2.02
CA PRO A 117 -7.59 0.54 2.31
C PRO A 117 -7.04 1.29 3.52
N GLY A 118 -6.94 2.60 3.42
CA GLY A 118 -6.59 3.46 4.54
C GLY A 118 -5.34 4.31 4.35
N ALA A 119 -5.01 5.06 5.39
CA ALA A 119 -3.79 5.83 5.48
C ALA A 119 -2.64 4.93 5.95
N LYS A 120 -1.40 5.42 5.77
CA LYS A 120 -0.23 4.79 6.40
C LYS A 120 -0.44 4.71 7.92
N ASP A 121 -0.01 3.64 8.54
CA ASP A 121 -0.12 3.37 9.99
C ASP A 121 -1.57 3.32 10.52
N SER A 122 -2.55 3.01 9.65
CA SER A 122 -3.95 2.78 10.06
C SER A 122 -4.19 1.31 10.41
N LEU A 123 -5.22 1.07 11.26
CA LEU A 123 -5.65 -0.27 11.60
C LEU A 123 -6.28 -0.95 10.39
N VAL A 124 -5.83 -2.17 10.11
CA VAL A 124 -6.35 -3.04 9.06
C VAL A 124 -6.71 -4.39 9.68
N LEU A 125 -7.82 -4.96 9.26
CA LEU A 125 -8.27 -6.29 9.64
C LEU A 125 -8.11 -7.23 8.44
N ILE A 126 -7.31 -8.26 8.60
CA ILE A 126 -7.07 -9.30 7.59
C ILE A 126 -7.84 -10.55 8.00
N LYS A 127 -8.55 -11.14 7.07
CA LYS A 127 -9.29 -12.40 7.24
C LYS A 127 -9.09 -13.27 6.03
N THR A 128 -9.15 -14.58 6.20
CA THR A 128 -9.21 -15.53 5.09
C THR A 128 -10.38 -15.20 4.16
N ALA A 129 -10.18 -15.29 2.86
CA ALA A 129 -11.19 -14.91 1.87
C ALA A 129 -12.42 -15.84 1.93
N VAL A 130 -13.61 -15.21 1.97
CA VAL A 130 -14.87 -15.94 2.03
C VAL A 130 -15.24 -16.55 0.67
N LYS A 131 -14.96 -15.86 -0.44
CA LYS A 131 -15.36 -16.27 -1.79
C LYS A 131 -14.35 -17.18 -2.49
N ASN A 132 -13.09 -17.03 -2.21
CA ASN A 132 -12.01 -17.80 -2.81
C ASN A 132 -11.03 -18.24 -1.73
N SER A 133 -11.31 -19.39 -1.14
CA SER A 133 -10.45 -19.99 -0.10
C SER A 133 -9.34 -20.88 -0.67
N LYS A 134 -9.20 -20.96 -2.01
CA LYS A 134 -8.14 -21.75 -2.63
C LYS A 134 -6.82 -21.01 -2.47
N LYS A 135 -5.83 -21.72 -1.94
CA LYS A 135 -4.47 -21.27 -1.88
C LYS A 135 -3.85 -21.23 -3.29
N ASN A 136 -3.26 -20.12 -3.66
CA ASN A 136 -2.54 -20.00 -4.91
C ASN A 136 -1.11 -20.54 -4.76
N GLU A 137 -0.48 -20.88 -5.88
CA GLU A 137 0.95 -21.20 -5.86
C GLU A 137 1.76 -19.97 -5.44
N PRO A 138 2.77 -20.13 -4.56
CA PRO A 138 3.59 -19.02 -4.12
C PRO A 138 4.30 -18.37 -5.31
N LYS A 139 4.22 -17.04 -5.40
CA LYS A 139 4.90 -16.27 -6.45
C LYS A 139 6.33 -15.95 -6.01
N GLU A 140 7.27 -16.17 -6.90
CA GLU A 140 8.65 -15.76 -6.66
C GLU A 140 8.75 -14.22 -6.66
N VAL A 141 9.29 -13.68 -5.58
CA VAL A 141 9.59 -12.24 -5.47
C VAL A 141 10.98 -12.02 -6.07
N LEU A 142 11.05 -11.17 -7.10
CA LEU A 142 12.34 -10.77 -7.66
C LEU A 142 13.10 -9.91 -6.65
N THR A 143 14.11 -10.46 -6.03
CA THR A 143 15.05 -9.72 -5.20
C THR A 143 16.14 -9.14 -6.09
N TYR A 144 16.18 -7.83 -6.23
CA TYR A 144 17.33 -7.16 -6.83
C TYR A 144 18.46 -7.15 -5.79
N VAL A 145 19.38 -8.10 -5.91
CA VAL A 145 20.64 -8.01 -5.19
C VAL A 145 21.40 -6.87 -5.86
N SER A 146 21.51 -5.73 -5.20
CA SER A 146 22.50 -4.74 -5.57
C SER A 146 23.85 -5.39 -5.32
N GLU A 147 24.53 -5.79 -6.38
CA GLU A 147 25.93 -6.19 -6.26
C GLU A 147 26.64 -5.03 -5.55
N PRO A 148 27.40 -5.32 -4.48
CA PRO A 148 28.19 -4.27 -3.87
C PRO A 148 29.10 -3.71 -4.98
N VAL A 149 28.99 -2.41 -5.21
CA VAL A 149 29.95 -1.69 -6.05
C VAL A 149 31.29 -1.87 -5.33
N VAL A 150 32.09 -2.82 -5.79
CA VAL A 150 33.48 -2.98 -5.36
C VAL A 150 34.17 -1.75 -5.90
N ASP A 151 34.53 -0.84 -5.01
CA ASP A 151 35.35 0.33 -5.35
C ASP A 151 36.71 -0.19 -5.85
N GLU A 152 36.86 -0.40 -7.15
CA GLU A 152 38.09 -0.70 -7.87
C GLU A 152 39.03 0.53 -7.98
N VAL A 153 38.86 1.55 -7.14
CA VAL A 153 39.59 2.82 -7.26
C VAL A 153 40.79 2.94 -6.30
N VAL A 154 41.06 1.95 -5.44
CA VAL A 154 42.14 2.08 -4.45
C VAL A 154 43.40 1.30 -4.79
N GLU A 155 43.42 0.42 -5.79
CA GLU A 155 44.63 -0.37 -6.12
C GLU A 155 45.56 0.28 -7.18
N THR A 156 45.12 1.33 -7.90
CA THR A 156 45.97 1.99 -8.91
C THR A 156 46.84 3.10 -8.34
N GLU A 157 46.51 3.69 -7.20
CA GLU A 157 47.34 4.75 -6.58
C GLU A 157 48.50 4.20 -5.72
N THR A 158 48.44 2.94 -5.26
CA THR A 158 49.51 2.34 -4.44
C THR A 158 50.61 1.75 -5.28
N THR A 159 50.42 1.44 -6.55
CA THR A 159 51.46 0.94 -7.46
C THR A 159 52.31 2.05 -8.05
N GLU A 160 51.71 3.22 -8.35
CA GLU A 160 52.51 4.36 -8.88
C GLU A 160 53.40 5.02 -7.83
N THR A 161 53.03 5.00 -6.54
CA THR A 161 53.87 5.53 -5.46
C THR A 161 55.02 4.63 -5.10
N GLN A 162 54.99 3.35 -5.39
CA GLN A 162 56.08 2.41 -5.13
C GLN A 162 57.11 2.37 -6.27
N GLU A 163 56.73 2.65 -7.52
CA GLU A 163 57.67 2.75 -8.62
C GLU A 163 58.50 4.04 -8.58
N VAL A 164 57.94 5.14 -8.17
CA VAL A 164 58.66 6.43 -8.00
C VAL A 164 59.61 6.40 -6.83
N ALA A 165 59.38 5.64 -5.78
CA ALA A 165 60.29 5.51 -4.63
C ALA A 165 61.53 4.61 -4.96
N ASN A 166 61.36 3.61 -5.81
CA ASN A 166 62.49 2.73 -6.21
C ASN A 166 63.40 3.36 -7.28
N GLU A 167 62.92 4.29 -8.10
CA GLU A 167 63.80 5.01 -9.05
C GLU A 167 64.67 6.10 -8.38
N THR A 168 64.25 6.63 -7.24
CA THR A 168 65.09 7.61 -6.49
C THR A 168 66.19 6.99 -5.66
N GLU A 169 66.06 5.75 -5.18
CA GLU A 169 67.12 5.04 -4.46
C GLU A 169 68.26 4.56 -5.36
N THR A 170 68.01 4.23 -6.63
CA THR A 170 69.01 3.74 -7.57
C THR A 170 69.92 4.87 -8.13
N VAL A 171 69.56 6.14 -7.93
CA VAL A 171 70.34 7.29 -8.41
C VAL A 171 71.30 7.84 -7.34
N GLU A 172 71.10 7.51 -6.07
CA GLU A 172 72.01 7.94 -4.97
C GLU A 172 73.15 6.97 -4.69
N GLU A 173 73.09 5.69 -5.16
CA GLU A 173 74.24 4.75 -4.99
C GLU A 173 75.29 4.79 -6.13
N SER A 174 75.14 5.68 -7.11
CA SER A 174 76.10 5.80 -8.23
C SER A 174 76.83 7.12 -8.32
N LYS A 175 77.11 7.73 -7.16
CA LYS A 175 78.03 8.89 -7.11
C LYS A 175 79.15 8.72 -6.08
#